data_1a9c2427c2dd046f6798b82827e016f2
#
_entry.id   1a9c2427c2dd046f6798b82827e016f2
#
_cell.length_a   1.000
_cell.length_b   1.000
_cell.length_c   1.000
_cell.angle_alpha   90.00
_cell.angle_beta   90.00
_cell.angle_gamma   90.00
#
_symmetry.space_group_name_H-M   'P 1'
#
loop_
_entity.id
_entity.type
_entity.pdbx_description
1 polymer ?
#
loop_
_entity_poly.entity_id
_entity_poly.type
_entity_poly.pdbx_seq_one_letter_code
_entity_poly.pdbx_strand_id
1 'polypeptide(L)'
;HKYFASYGFILRYPKGKENITGYNYEPWHIRYVGKVVAKIIAKENYTLEEYLNNYSGVIVVNKQQGITSFDVVNTISKTLGIKKIGHTGTLDPLATGVLVVTIGKATKIGELLTATYKEYQAGVLLGVETDTLDITGTIINSKIVPDNLPYEKTLTSFKKTYLQEVPIYSAVKVNGKKLYDYARQNIRLSQKPVFSRYKLL
;
A
#
# COMPACT_ATOMS: atom_id res chain seq x y z
N HIS A 1 16.28 21.84 25.19
CA HIS A 1 15.41 21.06 24.30
C HIS A 1 15.64 21.38 22.81
N LYS A 2 15.62 22.67 22.42
CA LYS A 2 15.81 23.09 21.00
C LYS A 2 17.14 22.61 20.40
N TYR A 3 18.19 22.51 21.20
CA TYR A 3 19.52 22.11 20.75
C TYR A 3 19.55 20.62 20.32
N PHE A 4 18.95 19.72 21.08
CA PHE A 4 18.89 18.30 20.74
C PHE A 4 18.08 18.02 19.46
N ALA A 5 17.03 18.81 19.23
CA ALA A 5 16.15 18.61 18.08
C ALA A 5 16.86 18.85 16.74
N SER A 6 17.85 19.75 16.69
CA SER A 6 18.65 19.99 15.45
C SER A 6 19.46 18.76 15.03
N TYR A 7 19.81 17.89 15.98
CA TYR A 7 20.51 16.64 15.76
C TYR A 7 19.60 15.40 15.66
N GLY A 8 18.27 15.60 15.82
CA GLY A 8 17.29 14.52 15.69
C GLY A 8 16.95 13.79 16.98
N PHE A 9 17.35 14.35 18.13
CA PHE A 9 17.06 13.80 19.45
C PHE A 9 15.95 14.53 20.17
N ILE A 10 15.23 13.83 21.03
CA ILE A 10 14.26 14.37 21.97
C ILE A 10 14.60 13.95 23.39
N LEU A 11 14.14 14.71 24.37
CA LEU A 11 14.08 14.25 25.74
C LEU A 11 12.93 13.27 25.87
N ARG A 12 13.22 12.02 26.25
CA ARG A 12 12.22 10.94 26.21
C ARG A 12 11.13 11.10 27.26
N TYR A 13 11.52 11.55 28.45
CA TYR A 13 10.64 11.72 29.61
C TYR A 13 10.76 13.15 30.18
N PRO A 14 10.06 14.11 29.53
CA PRO A 14 10.14 15.53 29.93
C PRO A 14 9.34 15.80 31.21
N LYS A 15 9.81 16.79 31.97
CA LYS A 15 9.18 17.22 33.22
C LYS A 15 7.75 17.74 33.00
N GLY A 16 6.84 17.31 33.86
CA GLY A 16 5.41 17.71 33.80
C GLY A 16 4.60 16.89 32.78
N LYS A 17 5.16 15.79 32.24
CA LYS A 17 4.50 14.90 31.29
C LYS A 17 4.45 13.44 31.78
N GLU A 18 4.64 13.24 33.08
CA GLU A 18 4.72 11.92 33.71
C GLU A 18 3.42 11.11 33.49
N ASN A 19 2.27 11.77 33.56
CA ASN A 19 0.95 11.14 33.30
C ASN A 19 0.78 10.63 31.86
N ILE A 20 1.56 11.18 30.91
CA ILE A 20 1.48 10.81 29.49
C ILE A 20 2.51 9.75 29.17
N THR A 21 3.72 9.90 29.67
CA THR A 21 4.84 8.99 29.40
C THR A 21 4.82 7.75 30.25
N GLY A 22 4.18 7.81 31.45
CA GLY A 22 4.19 6.74 32.46
C GLY A 22 5.53 6.62 33.22
N TYR A 23 6.44 7.60 33.03
CA TYR A 23 7.78 7.62 33.65
C TYR A 23 8.03 8.97 34.30
N ASN A 24 8.84 8.95 35.37
CA ASN A 24 9.33 10.16 36.00
C ASN A 24 10.21 10.98 35.06
N TYR A 25 10.41 12.26 35.37
CA TYR A 25 11.32 13.12 34.63
C TYR A 25 12.75 12.59 34.65
N GLU A 26 13.32 12.38 33.47
CA GLU A 26 14.70 11.88 33.29
C GLU A 26 15.48 12.80 32.34
N PRO A 27 16.21 13.81 32.84
CA PRO A 27 16.91 14.78 31.99
C PRO A 27 18.03 14.17 31.13
N TRP A 28 18.50 12.98 31.46
CA TRP A 28 19.55 12.23 30.75
C TRP A 28 19.01 11.28 29.68
N HIS A 29 17.69 10.99 29.69
CA HIS A 29 17.12 10.01 28.76
C HIS A 29 16.77 10.67 27.44
N ILE A 30 17.66 10.58 26.47
CA ILE A 30 17.44 11.11 25.12
C ILE A 30 17.13 9.97 24.15
N ARG A 31 16.29 10.25 23.14
CA ARG A 31 15.93 9.31 22.09
C ARG A 31 16.11 9.94 20.72
N TYR A 32 16.77 9.21 19.82
CA TYR A 32 16.84 9.58 18.43
C TYR A 32 15.51 9.27 17.73
N VAL A 33 14.92 10.25 17.05
CA VAL A 33 13.65 10.15 16.30
C VAL A 33 13.76 10.74 14.89
N GLY A 34 14.94 11.20 14.53
CA GLY A 34 15.20 11.91 13.27
C GLY A 34 14.93 13.42 13.37
N LYS A 35 15.64 14.19 12.53
CA LYS A 35 15.64 15.67 12.63
C LYS A 35 14.26 16.31 12.43
N VAL A 36 13.45 15.77 11.52
CA VAL A 36 12.10 16.30 11.23
C VAL A 36 11.19 16.12 12.43
N VAL A 37 11.09 14.89 12.94
CA VAL A 37 10.23 14.54 14.08
C VAL A 37 10.68 15.28 15.34
N ALA A 38 11.97 15.33 15.62
CA ALA A 38 12.52 16.04 16.78
C ALA A 38 12.19 17.53 16.77
N LYS A 39 12.28 18.19 15.60
CA LYS A 39 11.90 19.60 15.45
C LYS A 39 10.41 19.84 15.71
N ILE A 40 9.54 18.96 15.24
CA ILE A 40 8.09 19.06 15.48
C ILE A 40 7.80 18.89 16.97
N ILE A 41 8.34 17.84 17.58
CA ILE A 41 8.17 17.55 19.02
C ILE A 41 8.66 18.74 19.88
N ALA A 42 9.81 19.32 19.53
CA ALA A 42 10.35 20.47 20.25
C ALA A 42 9.52 21.75 20.04
N LYS A 43 8.99 21.98 18.84
CA LYS A 43 8.16 23.14 18.50
C LYS A 43 6.83 23.11 19.22
N GLU A 44 6.16 21.96 19.20
CA GLU A 44 4.82 21.78 19.75
C GLU A 44 4.83 21.37 21.23
N ASN A 45 6.01 21.23 21.83
CA ASN A 45 6.21 20.75 23.21
C ASN A 45 5.51 19.42 23.49
N TYR A 46 5.55 18.52 22.54
CA TYR A 46 4.98 17.17 22.65
C TYR A 46 5.92 16.21 23.37
N THR A 47 5.33 15.16 23.96
CA THR A 47 6.03 13.89 24.18
C THR A 47 6.04 13.08 22.88
N LEU A 48 6.79 11.99 22.86
CA LEU A 48 6.71 11.05 21.73
C LEU A 48 5.31 10.46 21.58
N GLU A 49 4.62 10.17 22.69
CA GLU A 49 3.26 9.66 22.74
C GLU A 49 2.24 10.64 22.14
N GLU A 50 2.33 11.92 22.53
CA GLU A 50 1.48 12.99 21.98
C GLU A 50 1.72 13.15 20.48
N TYR A 51 2.98 13.14 20.03
CA TYR A 51 3.32 13.18 18.62
C TYR A 51 2.67 12.01 17.85
N LEU A 52 2.90 10.77 18.31
CA LEU A 52 2.37 9.58 17.67
C LEU A 52 0.83 9.52 17.68
N ASN A 53 0.18 10.12 18.68
CA ASN A 53 -1.27 10.20 18.77
C ASN A 53 -1.86 11.27 17.83
N ASN A 54 -1.20 12.41 17.69
CA ASN A 54 -1.66 13.51 16.85
C ASN A 54 -1.47 13.22 15.35
N TYR A 55 -0.47 12.41 14.99
CA TYR A 55 -0.26 11.95 13.62
C TYR A 55 -0.99 10.62 13.35
N SER A 56 -2.29 10.62 13.58
CA SER A 56 -3.18 9.53 13.19
C SER A 56 -4.19 10.06 12.18
N GLY A 57 -4.35 9.38 11.06
CA GLY A 57 -5.29 9.82 10.05
C GLY A 57 -5.22 9.01 8.77
N VAL A 58 -5.90 9.51 7.76
CA VAL A 58 -5.94 8.95 6.42
C VAL A 58 -5.34 9.95 5.46
N ILE A 59 -4.45 9.49 4.61
CA ILE A 59 -3.91 10.28 3.50
C ILE A 59 -4.16 9.57 2.18
N VAL A 60 -4.35 10.37 1.15
CA VAL A 60 -4.49 9.88 -0.23
C VAL A 60 -3.20 10.21 -0.97
N VAL A 61 -2.58 9.19 -1.53
CA VAL A 61 -1.31 9.30 -2.23
C VAL A 61 -1.51 8.97 -3.70
N ASN A 62 -0.98 9.78 -4.59
CA ASN A 62 -0.83 9.41 -5.99
C ASN A 62 0.42 8.55 -6.15
N LYS A 63 0.24 7.22 -6.15
CA LYS A 63 1.35 6.28 -6.30
C LYS A 63 1.95 6.42 -7.71
N GLN A 64 3.24 6.59 -7.76
CA GLN A 64 3.97 6.65 -9.02
C GLN A 64 4.25 5.24 -9.57
N GLN A 65 4.50 5.14 -10.87
CA GLN A 65 4.95 3.93 -11.54
C GLN A 65 6.34 3.51 -11.04
N GLY A 66 6.62 2.22 -11.04
CA GLY A 66 7.91 1.63 -10.70
C GLY A 66 8.11 1.34 -9.21
N ILE A 67 7.20 1.78 -8.34
CA ILE A 67 7.26 1.50 -6.90
C ILE A 67 6.05 0.67 -6.45
N THR A 68 6.25 -0.14 -5.41
CA THR A 68 5.15 -0.92 -4.81
C THR A 68 4.32 -0.07 -3.85
N SER A 69 3.09 -0.51 -3.56
CA SER A 69 2.28 0.10 -2.49
C SER A 69 2.97 0.05 -1.13
N PHE A 70 3.78 -0.98 -0.89
CA PHE A 70 4.58 -1.13 0.33
C PHE A 70 5.74 -0.12 0.41
N ASP A 71 6.37 0.25 -0.72
CA ASP A 71 7.40 1.28 -0.76
C ASP A 71 6.85 2.65 -0.37
N VAL A 72 5.61 2.95 -0.78
CA VAL A 72 4.90 4.17 -0.35
C VAL A 72 4.72 4.17 1.18
N VAL A 73 4.22 3.06 1.75
CA VAL A 73 4.06 2.91 3.20
C VAL A 73 5.40 3.07 3.93
N ASN A 74 6.46 2.43 3.43
CA ASN A 74 7.80 2.54 4.00
C ASN A 74 8.36 3.97 3.96
N THR A 75 8.16 4.67 2.85
CA THR A 75 8.58 6.06 2.70
C THR A 75 7.89 6.96 3.73
N ILE A 76 6.56 6.84 3.86
CA ILE A 76 5.79 7.58 4.84
C ILE A 76 6.22 7.21 6.27
N SER A 77 6.41 5.93 6.54
CA SER A 77 6.88 5.43 7.85
C SER A 77 8.21 6.05 8.25
N LYS A 78 9.17 6.09 7.34
CA LYS A 78 10.49 6.69 7.58
C LYS A 78 10.40 8.21 7.76
N THR A 79 9.59 8.89 6.94
CA THR A 79 9.44 10.34 6.98
C THR A 79 8.78 10.80 8.28
N LEU A 80 7.73 10.12 8.72
CA LEU A 80 6.98 10.48 9.93
C LEU A 80 7.51 9.82 11.20
N GLY A 81 8.43 8.84 11.11
CA GLY A 81 8.90 8.07 12.26
C GLY A 81 7.81 7.19 12.89
N ILE A 82 6.73 6.89 12.17
CA ILE A 82 5.58 6.11 12.64
C ILE A 82 5.62 4.72 12.01
N LYS A 83 5.64 3.67 12.85
CA LYS A 83 5.69 2.28 12.36
C LYS A 83 4.32 1.73 11.98
N LYS A 84 3.24 2.23 12.62
CA LYS A 84 1.89 1.73 12.41
C LYS A 84 1.23 2.44 11.23
N ILE A 85 1.45 1.92 10.03
CA ILE A 85 0.89 2.44 8.77
C ILE A 85 0.38 1.26 7.96
N GLY A 86 -0.74 1.46 7.28
CA GLY A 86 -1.34 0.49 6.37
C GLY A 86 -1.87 1.18 5.11
N HIS A 87 -2.27 0.38 4.12
CA HIS A 87 -2.99 0.86 2.94
C HIS A 87 -4.25 0.03 2.72
N THR A 88 -5.26 0.59 2.07
CA THR A 88 -6.58 -0.03 1.90
C THR A 88 -6.74 -0.75 0.56
N GLY A 89 -5.71 -0.81 -0.25
CA GLY A 89 -5.70 -1.52 -1.53
C GLY A 89 -4.30 -1.60 -2.09
N THR A 90 -4.01 -2.65 -2.85
CA THR A 90 -2.72 -2.82 -3.52
C THR A 90 -2.84 -2.34 -4.95
N LEU A 91 -1.90 -1.50 -5.37
CA LEU A 91 -1.63 -1.19 -6.77
C LEU A 91 -0.36 -1.91 -7.19
N ASP A 92 -0.37 -2.49 -8.37
CA ASP A 92 0.81 -3.12 -8.96
C ASP A 92 1.92 -2.09 -9.19
N PRO A 93 3.20 -2.50 -9.29
CA PRO A 93 4.30 -1.57 -9.53
C PRO A 93 4.12 -0.71 -10.77
N LEU A 94 3.56 -1.27 -11.84
CA LEU A 94 3.28 -0.54 -13.08
C LEU A 94 2.12 0.45 -12.97
N ALA A 95 1.15 0.18 -12.08
CA ALA A 95 -0.01 1.03 -11.92
C ALA A 95 0.34 2.33 -11.20
N THR A 96 -0.27 3.42 -11.65
CA THR A 96 -0.26 4.72 -10.97
C THR A 96 -1.64 5.02 -10.40
N GLY A 97 -1.74 6.02 -9.52
CA GLY A 97 -3.03 6.54 -9.07
C GLY A 97 -3.27 6.43 -7.58
N VAL A 98 -4.53 6.45 -7.20
CA VAL A 98 -4.98 6.63 -5.82
C VAL A 98 -4.62 5.45 -4.93
N LEU A 99 -3.79 5.70 -3.93
CA LEU A 99 -3.50 4.79 -2.83
C LEU A 99 -3.91 5.44 -1.50
N VAL A 100 -4.92 4.88 -0.85
CA VAL A 100 -5.36 5.35 0.46
C VAL A 100 -4.50 4.71 1.54
N VAL A 101 -3.82 5.53 2.33
CA VAL A 101 -2.91 5.12 3.39
C VAL A 101 -3.45 5.56 4.74
N THR A 102 -3.45 4.66 5.71
CA THR A 102 -3.90 4.88 7.08
C THR A 102 -2.70 4.94 8.02
N ILE A 103 -2.68 5.90 8.95
CA ILE A 103 -1.56 6.19 9.84
C ILE A 103 -2.02 6.09 11.29
N GLY A 104 -1.21 5.45 12.13
CA GLY A 104 -1.43 5.37 13.57
C GLY A 104 -2.72 4.64 13.94
N LYS A 105 -3.59 5.29 14.69
CA LYS A 105 -4.88 4.73 15.14
C LYS A 105 -5.84 4.47 13.98
N ALA A 106 -5.73 5.22 12.87
CA ALA A 106 -6.60 5.05 11.70
C ALA A 106 -6.39 3.72 10.96
N THR A 107 -5.32 2.97 11.23
CA THR A 107 -5.15 1.61 10.69
C THR A 107 -6.28 0.66 11.12
N LYS A 108 -6.97 0.95 12.23
CA LYS A 108 -8.11 0.14 12.71
C LYS A 108 -9.36 0.27 11.84
N ILE A 109 -9.49 1.37 11.10
CA ILE A 109 -10.62 1.60 10.19
C ILE A 109 -10.26 1.32 8.72
N GLY A 110 -9.07 0.76 8.45
CA GLY A 110 -8.60 0.48 7.09
C GLY A 110 -9.57 -0.39 6.29
N GLU A 111 -10.17 -1.40 6.90
CA GLU A 111 -11.16 -2.26 6.25
C GLU A 111 -12.42 -1.49 5.84
N LEU A 112 -12.88 -0.55 6.67
CA LEU A 112 -14.04 0.30 6.38
C LEU A 112 -13.77 1.27 5.23
N LEU A 113 -12.50 1.64 5.03
CA LEU A 113 -12.06 2.53 3.95
C LEU A 113 -11.76 1.77 2.65
N THR A 114 -11.82 0.45 2.66
CA THR A 114 -11.64 -0.35 1.45
C THR A 114 -12.83 -0.13 0.54
N ALA A 115 -12.59 0.56 -0.58
CA ALA A 115 -13.64 0.93 -1.51
C ALA A 115 -14.31 -0.30 -2.12
N THR A 116 -15.65 -0.28 -2.15
CA THR A 116 -16.46 -1.29 -2.83
C THR A 116 -16.30 -1.18 -4.35
N TYR A 117 -16.13 0.06 -4.84
CA TYR A 117 -15.89 0.36 -6.25
C TYR A 117 -14.45 0.79 -6.47
N LYS A 118 -13.88 0.31 -7.57
CA LYS A 118 -12.55 0.69 -8.05
C LYS A 118 -12.67 0.98 -9.53
N GLU A 119 -12.12 2.11 -9.95
CA GLU A 119 -12.07 2.51 -11.35
C GLU A 119 -10.64 2.46 -11.84
N TYR A 120 -10.43 1.85 -13.00
CA TYR A 120 -9.13 1.71 -13.64
C TYR A 120 -9.22 2.15 -15.09
N GLN A 121 -8.25 2.93 -15.52
CA GLN A 121 -7.99 3.17 -16.93
C GLN A 121 -6.86 2.24 -17.36
N ALA A 122 -7.14 1.33 -18.28
CA ALA A 122 -6.17 0.34 -18.76
C ALA A 122 -5.98 0.45 -20.26
N GLY A 123 -4.71 0.42 -20.69
CA GLY A 123 -4.35 0.23 -22.09
C GLY A 123 -4.26 -1.28 -22.38
N VAL A 124 -4.95 -1.74 -23.40
CA VAL A 124 -4.91 -3.15 -23.84
C VAL A 124 -4.21 -3.22 -25.19
N LEU A 125 -3.08 -3.94 -25.24
CA LEU A 125 -2.40 -4.26 -26.49
C LEU A 125 -3.04 -5.51 -27.08
N LEU A 126 -3.70 -5.35 -28.22
CA LEU A 126 -4.33 -6.46 -28.93
C LEU A 126 -3.31 -7.29 -29.68
N GLY A 127 -3.61 -8.56 -29.90
CA GLY A 127 -2.80 -9.48 -30.69
C GLY A 127 -1.57 -10.07 -29.96
N VAL A 128 -1.35 -9.71 -28.70
CA VAL A 128 -0.22 -10.22 -27.90
C VAL A 128 -0.74 -10.76 -26.58
N GLU A 129 -0.27 -11.95 -26.22
CA GLU A 129 -0.53 -12.58 -24.93
C GLU A 129 0.78 -12.84 -24.21
N THR A 130 0.85 -12.51 -22.93
CA THR A 130 2.03 -12.74 -22.08
C THR A 130 1.71 -13.70 -20.94
N ASP A 131 2.72 -14.34 -20.41
CA ASP A 131 2.60 -15.29 -19.29
C ASP A 131 2.15 -14.64 -18.00
N THR A 132 2.43 -13.33 -17.81
CA THR A 132 2.01 -12.54 -16.64
C THR A 132 0.67 -11.83 -16.84
N LEU A 133 0.11 -11.82 -18.05
CA LEU A 133 -1.08 -11.06 -18.45
C LEU A 133 -0.89 -9.54 -18.38
N ASP A 134 0.35 -9.06 -18.37
CA ASP A 134 0.73 -7.66 -18.46
C ASP A 134 1.95 -7.43 -19.37
N ILE A 135 2.35 -6.18 -19.56
CA ILE A 135 3.44 -5.82 -20.48
C ILE A 135 4.83 -6.24 -20.00
N THR A 136 4.98 -6.76 -18.78
CA THR A 136 6.26 -7.20 -18.21
C THR A 136 6.56 -8.67 -18.46
N GLY A 137 5.56 -9.42 -18.93
CA GLY A 137 5.67 -10.84 -19.19
C GLY A 137 6.37 -11.19 -20.50
N THR A 138 6.74 -12.46 -20.60
CA THR A 138 7.23 -13.04 -21.85
C THR A 138 6.07 -13.30 -22.80
N ILE A 139 6.22 -12.93 -24.06
CA ILE A 139 5.20 -13.19 -25.08
C ILE A 139 5.11 -14.71 -25.29
N ILE A 140 3.93 -15.26 -25.04
CA ILE A 140 3.62 -16.70 -25.22
C ILE A 140 2.75 -16.97 -26.44
N ASN A 141 2.04 -15.95 -26.93
CA ASN A 141 1.22 -16.05 -28.13
C ASN A 141 1.10 -14.69 -28.82
N SER A 142 1.02 -14.71 -30.14
CA SER A 142 0.76 -13.52 -30.94
C SER A 142 -0.15 -13.85 -32.13
N LYS A 143 -1.06 -12.92 -32.46
CA LYS A 143 -1.99 -13.04 -33.57
C LYS A 143 -2.09 -11.69 -34.30
N ILE A 144 -2.29 -11.76 -35.61
CA ILE A 144 -2.60 -10.56 -36.41
C ILE A 144 -3.95 -10.03 -35.97
N VAL A 145 -3.99 -8.73 -35.70
CA VAL A 145 -5.23 -8.03 -35.31
C VAL A 145 -5.95 -7.60 -36.56
N PRO A 146 -7.20 -8.03 -36.81
CA PRO A 146 -7.98 -7.56 -37.93
C PRO A 146 -8.35 -6.08 -37.80
N ASP A 147 -8.37 -5.34 -38.91
CA ASP A 147 -8.70 -3.91 -38.93
C ASP A 147 -10.14 -3.62 -38.48
N ASN A 148 -11.06 -4.55 -38.68
CA ASN A 148 -12.49 -4.39 -38.39
C ASN A 148 -12.93 -5.20 -37.17
N LEU A 149 -12.36 -4.91 -36.00
CA LEU A 149 -12.79 -5.53 -34.73
C LEU A 149 -14.03 -4.83 -34.16
N PRO A 150 -15.04 -5.58 -33.72
CA PRO A 150 -16.23 -5.00 -33.08
C PRO A 150 -15.97 -4.67 -31.60
N TYR A 151 -15.08 -3.68 -31.34
CA TYR A 151 -14.61 -3.33 -30.00
C TYR A 151 -15.75 -3.07 -29.01
N GLU A 152 -16.71 -2.21 -29.40
CA GLU A 152 -17.82 -1.83 -28.53
C GLU A 152 -18.70 -3.02 -28.13
N LYS A 153 -19.02 -3.88 -29.11
CA LYS A 153 -19.81 -5.11 -28.87
C LYS A 153 -19.04 -6.04 -27.92
N THR A 154 -17.74 -6.18 -28.13
CA THR A 154 -16.88 -7.00 -27.29
C THR A 154 -16.81 -6.45 -25.88
N LEU A 155 -16.52 -5.14 -25.69
CA LEU A 155 -16.46 -4.50 -24.39
C LEU A 155 -17.81 -4.60 -23.66
N THR A 156 -18.92 -4.39 -24.36
CA THR A 156 -20.27 -4.52 -23.80
C THR A 156 -20.53 -5.94 -23.28
N SER A 157 -19.97 -6.96 -23.94
CA SER A 157 -20.12 -8.36 -23.49
C SER A 157 -19.47 -8.64 -22.12
N PHE A 158 -18.52 -7.82 -21.72
CA PHE A 158 -17.89 -7.90 -20.39
C PHE A 158 -18.65 -7.12 -19.29
N LYS A 159 -19.63 -6.27 -19.65
CA LYS A 159 -20.47 -5.54 -18.69
C LYS A 159 -21.48 -6.44 -18.00
N LYS A 160 -21.02 -7.50 -17.36
CA LYS A 160 -21.83 -8.48 -16.63
C LYS A 160 -21.08 -9.00 -15.43
N THR A 161 -21.79 -9.60 -14.50
CA THR A 161 -21.16 -10.35 -13.41
C THR A 161 -20.69 -11.69 -13.97
N TYR A 162 -19.41 -12.00 -13.74
CA TYR A 162 -18.83 -13.28 -14.15
C TYR A 162 -17.89 -13.82 -13.07
N LEU A 163 -17.64 -15.12 -13.14
CA LEU A 163 -16.64 -15.78 -12.30
C LEU A 163 -15.32 -15.79 -13.06
N GLN A 164 -14.30 -15.21 -12.45
CA GLN A 164 -12.96 -15.21 -13.01
C GLN A 164 -12.06 -16.15 -12.24
N GLU A 165 -11.32 -17.00 -12.94
CA GLU A 165 -10.24 -17.76 -12.34
C GLU A 165 -9.18 -16.79 -11.80
N VAL A 166 -8.73 -17.03 -10.57
CA VAL A 166 -7.73 -16.16 -9.95
C VAL A 166 -6.39 -16.34 -10.65
N PRO A 167 -5.79 -15.27 -11.19
CA PRO A 167 -4.49 -15.36 -11.85
C PRO A 167 -3.42 -15.89 -10.90
N ILE A 168 -2.51 -16.73 -11.42
CA ILE A 168 -1.43 -17.28 -10.60
C ILE A 168 -0.48 -16.20 -10.09
N TYR A 169 -0.30 -15.12 -10.85
CA TYR A 169 0.45 -13.93 -10.45
C TYR A 169 -0.41 -12.95 -9.64
N SER A 170 -1.04 -13.44 -8.57
CA SER A 170 -1.86 -12.62 -7.66
C SER A 170 -1.41 -12.73 -6.22
N ALA A 171 -1.84 -11.75 -5.40
CA ALA A 171 -1.56 -11.72 -3.96
C ALA A 171 -2.51 -12.61 -3.13
N VAL A 172 -3.41 -13.35 -3.76
CA VAL A 172 -4.31 -14.29 -3.10
C VAL A 172 -3.49 -15.38 -2.42
N LYS A 173 -3.86 -15.71 -1.18
CA LYS A 173 -3.15 -16.72 -0.40
C LYS A 173 -3.82 -18.09 -0.52
N VAL A 174 -3.01 -19.12 -0.76
CA VAL A 174 -3.39 -20.52 -0.68
C VAL A 174 -2.42 -21.19 0.30
N ASN A 175 -2.94 -21.88 1.29
CA ASN A 175 -2.14 -22.50 2.36
C ASN A 175 -1.13 -21.53 3.01
N GLY A 176 -1.56 -20.28 3.25
CA GLY A 176 -0.76 -19.25 3.90
C GLY A 176 0.27 -18.54 3.02
N LYS A 177 0.53 -19.03 1.79
CA LYS A 177 1.51 -18.49 0.84
C LYS A 177 0.79 -17.83 -0.33
N LYS A 178 1.31 -16.72 -0.85
CA LYS A 178 0.72 -15.99 -1.98
C LYS A 178 0.90 -16.76 -3.30
N LEU A 179 -0.07 -16.68 -4.20
CA LEU A 179 -0.03 -17.39 -5.48
C LEU A 179 1.19 -17.02 -6.32
N TYR A 180 1.57 -15.75 -6.37
CA TYR A 180 2.77 -15.34 -7.12
C TYR A 180 4.07 -15.96 -6.58
N ASP A 181 4.13 -16.32 -5.28
CA ASP A 181 5.29 -17.01 -4.71
C ASP A 181 5.38 -18.46 -5.18
N TYR A 182 4.24 -19.11 -5.43
CA TYR A 182 4.19 -20.45 -6.07
C TYR A 182 4.63 -20.35 -7.52
N ALA A 183 4.14 -19.34 -8.26
CA ALA A 183 4.51 -19.12 -9.66
C ALA A 183 6.02 -18.92 -9.84
N ARG A 184 6.63 -18.05 -9.02
CA ARG A 184 8.08 -17.78 -9.05
C ARG A 184 8.94 -19.00 -8.74
N GLN A 185 8.40 -19.94 -7.97
CA GLN A 185 9.09 -21.19 -7.61
C GLN A 185 8.76 -22.34 -8.54
N ASN A 186 8.00 -22.08 -9.63
CA ASN A 186 7.50 -23.11 -10.57
C ASN A 186 6.75 -24.27 -9.88
N ILE A 187 6.11 -23.99 -8.72
CA ILE A 187 5.34 -24.99 -7.99
C ILE A 187 3.92 -25.03 -8.57
N ARG A 188 3.52 -26.18 -9.12
CA ARG A 188 2.14 -26.41 -9.56
C ARG A 188 1.25 -26.70 -8.37
N LEU A 189 0.15 -25.94 -8.25
CA LEU A 189 -0.87 -26.22 -7.25
C LEU A 189 -1.80 -27.31 -7.77
N SER A 190 -2.09 -28.31 -6.93
CA SER A 190 -3.04 -29.39 -7.23
C SER A 190 -4.48 -28.89 -7.33
N GLN A 191 -4.80 -27.79 -6.66
CA GLN A 191 -6.07 -27.10 -6.75
C GLN A 191 -5.81 -25.61 -6.93
N LYS A 192 -6.28 -25.03 -8.02
CA LYS A 192 -6.30 -23.58 -8.20
C LYS A 192 -7.39 -22.99 -7.31
N PRO A 193 -7.17 -21.82 -6.69
CA PRO A 193 -8.19 -21.19 -5.90
C PRO A 193 -9.35 -20.78 -6.79
N VAL A 194 -10.54 -21.00 -6.28
CA VAL A 194 -11.81 -20.78 -6.94
C VAL A 194 -12.07 -19.29 -7.13
N PHE A 195 -12.63 -18.96 -8.22
CA PHE A 195 -13.21 -17.75 -8.79
C PHE A 195 -13.58 -16.61 -7.85
N SER A 196 -13.09 -15.41 -8.19
CA SER A 196 -13.63 -14.15 -7.69
C SER A 196 -14.79 -13.69 -8.58
N ARG A 197 -15.83 -13.14 -7.94
CA ARG A 197 -16.97 -12.56 -8.67
C ARG A 197 -16.65 -11.11 -9.01
N TYR A 198 -16.62 -10.78 -10.29
CA TYR A 198 -16.42 -9.43 -10.79
C TYR A 198 -17.65 -8.93 -11.53
N LYS A 199 -17.90 -7.63 -11.44
CA LYS A 199 -18.89 -6.94 -12.25
C LYS A 199 -18.23 -5.71 -12.85
N LEU A 200 -18.14 -5.66 -14.17
CA LEU A 200 -17.78 -4.46 -14.92
C LEU A 200 -19.04 -3.61 -15.11
N LEU A 201 -18.95 -2.33 -14.86
CA LEU A 201 -20.03 -1.35 -15.04
C LEU A 201 -19.98 -0.72 -16.42
#